data_2f391af4b3efe62248a365601741e657
#
_entry.id   2f391af4b3efe62248a365601741e657
#
_cell.length_a   1.000
_cell.length_b   1.000
_cell.length_c   1.000
_cell.angle_alpha   90.00
_cell.angle_beta   90.00
_cell.angle_gamma   90.00
#
_symmetry.space_group_name_H-M   'P 1'
#
loop_
_entity.id
_entity.type
_entity.pdbx_description
1 polymer ?
#
loop_
_entity_poly.entity_id
_entity_poly.type
_entity_poly.pdbx_seq_one_letter_code
_entity_poly.pdbx_strand_id
1 'polypeptide(L)' 'PEIYLKAAETLQAKPENIVAFEDAFHAAETAKKAGFRVIGVYDVSNEENISRMREVCDCYYDRMDEVIKYDQVASINVV' A
#
# COMPACT_ATOMS: atom_id res chain seq x y z
N PRO A 1 -8.98 6.17 8.53
CA PRO A 1 -9.22 5.36 7.31
C PRO A 1 -10.31 5.88 6.38
N GLU A 2 -10.97 6.98 6.73
CA GLU A 2 -12.05 7.51 5.89
C GLU A 2 -11.63 7.79 4.44
N ILE A 3 -10.45 8.35 4.24
CA ILE A 3 -9.98 8.68 2.89
C ILE A 3 -9.83 7.41 2.03
N TYR A 4 -9.40 6.31 2.64
CA TYR A 4 -9.25 5.05 1.94
C TYR A 4 -10.60 4.41 1.66
N LEU A 5 -11.52 4.46 2.60
CA LEU A 5 -12.87 3.93 2.41
C LEU A 5 -13.61 4.70 1.32
N LYS A 6 -13.41 6.01 1.27
CA LYS A 6 -14.00 6.83 0.22
C LYS A 6 -13.38 6.52 -1.14
N ALA A 7 -12.08 6.26 -1.19
CA ALA A 7 -11.41 5.87 -2.41
C ALA A 7 -11.97 4.54 -2.93
N ALA A 8 -12.20 3.57 -2.05
CA ALA A 8 -12.79 2.29 -2.43
C ALA A 8 -14.18 2.49 -3.02
N GLU A 9 -14.99 3.33 -2.41
CA GLU A 9 -16.32 3.65 -2.89
C GLU A 9 -16.26 4.29 -4.29
N THR A 10 -15.36 5.25 -4.47
CA THR A 10 -15.17 5.92 -5.76
C THR A 10 -14.73 4.96 -6.84
N LEU A 11 -13.86 4.02 -6.51
CA LEU A 11 -13.39 2.98 -7.44
C LEU A 11 -14.40 1.88 -7.66
N GLN A 12 -15.48 1.86 -6.88
CA GLN A 12 -16.49 0.81 -6.92
C GLN A 12 -15.86 -0.59 -6.74
N ALA A 13 -14.92 -0.67 -5.81
CA ALA A 13 -14.19 -1.91 -5.52
C ALA A 13 -14.20 -2.18 -4.03
N LYS A 14 -14.15 -3.45 -3.67
CA LYS A 14 -14.03 -3.84 -2.27
C LYS A 14 -12.61 -3.52 -1.79
N PRO A 15 -12.42 -3.09 -0.53
CA PRO A 15 -11.09 -2.78 -0.02
C PRO A 15 -10.07 -3.90 -0.25
N GLU A 16 -10.44 -5.15 -0.05
CA GLU A 16 -9.53 -6.28 -0.23
C GLU A 16 -9.08 -6.48 -1.68
N ASN A 17 -9.74 -5.82 -2.63
CA ASN A 17 -9.38 -5.87 -4.04
C ASN A 17 -8.58 -4.65 -4.49
N ILE A 18 -8.22 -3.77 -3.56
CA ILE A 18 -7.46 -2.55 -3.85
C ILE A 18 -6.07 -2.67 -3.23
N VAL A 19 -5.08 -2.24 -4.01
CA VAL A 19 -3.70 -2.18 -3.54
C VAL A 19 -3.31 -0.72 -3.36
N ALA A 20 -2.83 -0.38 -2.18
CA ALA A 20 -2.27 0.93 -1.89
C ALA A 20 -0.75 0.81 -1.90
N PHE A 21 -0.09 1.70 -2.63
CA PHE A 21 1.36 1.82 -2.62
C PHE A 21 1.71 2.95 -1.67
N GLU A 22 2.45 2.64 -0.60
CA GLU A 22 2.75 3.60 0.45
C GLU A 22 4.23 3.60 0.80
N ASP A 23 4.76 4.78 1.05
CA ASP A 23 6.13 4.94 1.50
C ASP A 23 6.22 5.35 2.98
N ALA A 24 5.11 5.73 3.59
CA ALA A 24 5.05 6.20 4.97
C ALA A 24 4.30 5.22 5.85
N PHE A 25 4.85 4.99 7.05
CA PHE A 25 4.27 4.01 7.97
C PHE A 25 2.82 4.32 8.37
N HIS A 26 2.52 5.58 8.73
CA HIS A 26 1.17 5.92 9.16
C HIS A 26 0.14 5.72 8.06
N ALA A 27 0.51 6.05 6.82
CA ALA A 27 -0.38 5.86 5.68
C ALA A 27 -0.60 4.36 5.43
N ALA A 28 0.48 3.57 5.49
CA ALA A 28 0.38 2.13 5.31
C ALA A 28 -0.51 1.48 6.38
N GLU A 29 -0.32 1.88 7.63
CA GLU A 29 -1.12 1.38 8.74
C GLU A 29 -2.60 1.73 8.56
N THR A 30 -2.88 2.95 8.14
CA THR A 30 -4.25 3.41 7.92
C THR A 30 -4.91 2.66 6.77
N ALA A 31 -4.18 2.43 5.69
CA ALA A 31 -4.68 1.67 4.55
C ALA A 31 -5.01 0.23 4.95
N LYS A 32 -4.15 -0.39 5.76
CA LYS A 32 -4.41 -1.75 6.28
C LYS A 32 -5.67 -1.77 7.14
N LYS A 33 -5.87 -0.78 7.98
CA LYS A 33 -7.08 -0.68 8.81
C LYS A 33 -8.34 -0.53 7.97
N ALA A 34 -8.22 0.06 6.79
CA ALA A 34 -9.34 0.17 5.86
C ALA A 34 -9.59 -1.12 5.08
N GLY A 35 -8.73 -2.12 5.25
CA GLY A 35 -8.89 -3.41 4.60
C GLY A 35 -8.16 -3.56 3.27
N PHE A 36 -7.33 -2.60 2.91
CA PHE A 36 -6.58 -2.62 1.65
C PHE A 36 -5.41 -3.60 1.74
N ARG A 37 -4.99 -4.07 0.59
CA ARG A 37 -3.68 -4.70 0.45
C ARG A 37 -2.67 -3.56 0.31
N VAL A 38 -1.55 -3.65 1.00
CA VAL A 38 -0.57 -2.56 1.01
C VAL A 38 0.78 -3.06 0.54
N ILE A 39 1.33 -2.36 -0.44
CA ILE A 39 2.69 -2.57 -0.90
C ILE A 39 3.50 -1.37 -0.42
N GLY A 40 4.43 -1.63 0.47
CA GLY A 40 5.32 -0.60 0.97
C GLY A 40 6.51 -0.42 0.04
N VAL A 41 6.95 0.82 -0.12
CA VAL A 41 8.09 1.16 -0.95
C VAL A 41 9.05 2.00 -0.12
N TYR A 42 10.33 1.68 -0.20
CA TYR A 42 11.35 2.40 0.54
C TYR A 42 11.39 3.88 0.16
N ASP A 43 11.49 4.73 1.16
CA ASP A 43 11.78 6.15 0.99
C ASP A 43 12.69 6.58 2.12
N VAL A 44 13.72 7.36 1.78
CA VAL A 44 14.73 7.77 2.75
C VAL A 44 14.12 8.56 3.92
N SER A 45 13.07 9.30 3.69
CA SER A 45 12.41 10.08 4.74
C SER A 45 11.75 9.20 5.81
N ASN A 46 11.55 7.91 5.52
CA ASN A 46 10.93 6.95 6.44
C ASN A 46 11.85 5.78 6.77
N GLU A 47 13.15 5.96 6.61
CA GLU A 47 14.13 4.89 6.84
C GLU A 47 14.05 4.30 8.24
N GLU A 48 13.80 5.13 9.24
CA GLU A 48 13.68 4.67 10.63
C GLU A 48 12.49 3.77 10.88
N ASN A 49 11.53 3.74 9.97
CA ASN A 49 10.31 2.95 10.10
C ASN A 49 10.30 1.69 9.24
N ILE A 50 11.44 1.30 8.65
CA ILE A 50 11.51 0.13 7.77
C ILE A 50 10.97 -1.13 8.44
N SER A 51 11.39 -1.40 9.68
CA SER A 51 10.92 -2.59 10.39
C SER A 51 9.41 -2.60 10.57
N ARG A 52 8.83 -1.46 10.90
CA ARG A 52 7.38 -1.33 11.06
C ARG A 52 6.66 -1.49 9.72
N MET A 53 7.24 -0.93 8.66
CA MET A 53 6.68 -1.07 7.33
C MET A 53 6.64 -2.53 6.90
N ARG A 54 7.71 -3.27 7.16
CA ARG A 54 7.77 -4.69 6.83
C ARG A 54 6.73 -5.51 7.58
N GLU A 55 6.38 -5.09 8.80
CA GLU A 55 5.37 -5.77 9.59
C GLU A 55 3.94 -5.49 9.11
N VAL A 56 3.67 -4.23 8.74
CA VAL A 56 2.30 -3.82 8.43
C VAL A 56 1.93 -4.05 6.97
N CYS A 57 2.89 -3.95 6.05
CA CYS A 57 2.64 -4.10 4.62
C CYS A 57 2.57 -5.57 4.23
N ASP A 58 1.76 -5.87 3.23
CA ASP A 58 1.69 -7.22 2.67
C ASP A 58 2.97 -7.57 1.93
N CYS A 59 3.56 -6.57 1.25
CA CYS A 59 4.86 -6.68 0.60
C CYS A 59 5.62 -5.38 0.83
N TYR A 60 6.94 -5.46 0.84
CA TYR A 60 7.78 -4.28 0.98
C TYR A 60 8.95 -4.36 0.01
N TYR A 61 9.15 -3.32 -0.77
CA TYR A 61 10.19 -3.25 -1.79
C TYR A 61 11.12 -2.08 -1.54
N ASP A 62 12.40 -2.31 -1.78
CA ASP A 62 13.41 -1.26 -1.66
C ASP A 62 13.42 -0.33 -2.88
N ARG A 63 12.84 -0.77 -3.99
CA ARG A 63 12.87 -0.02 -5.25
C ARG A 63 11.53 -0.12 -5.96
N MET A 64 11.12 1.00 -6.56
CA MET A 64 9.85 1.07 -7.27
C MET A 64 9.82 0.19 -8.53
N ASP A 65 10.94 -0.03 -9.18
CA ASP A 65 11.00 -0.87 -10.38
C ASP A 65 10.65 -2.33 -10.08
N GLU A 66 10.86 -2.79 -8.85
CA GLU A 66 10.43 -4.13 -8.43
C GLU A 66 8.91 -4.20 -8.32
N VAL A 67 8.28 -3.10 -7.94
CA VAL A 67 6.83 -3.02 -7.82
C VAL A 67 6.17 -3.11 -9.20
N ILE A 68 6.80 -2.55 -10.22
CA ILE A 68 6.28 -2.61 -11.58
C ILE A 68 6.13 -4.05 -12.07
N LYS A 69 7.05 -4.92 -11.67
CA LYS A 69 6.95 -6.35 -12.01
C LYS A 69 5.73 -7.00 -11.39
N TYR A 70 5.43 -6.63 -10.15
CA TYR A 70 4.23 -7.13 -9.46
C TYR A 70 2.96 -6.69 -10.19
N ASP A 71 2.93 -5.43 -10.62
CA ASP A 71 1.78 -4.84 -11.29
C ASP A 71 1.44 -5.56 -12.60
N GLN A 72 2.42 -6.19 -13.25
CA GLN A 72 2.20 -6.90 -14.50
C GLN A 72 1.48 -8.24 -14.33
N VAL A 73 1.40 -8.78 -13.13
CA VAL A 73 0.85 -10.11 -12.90
C VAL A 73 -0.51 -10.10 -12.20
N ALA A 74 -1.02 -8.93 -11.84
CA ALA A 74 -2.29 -8.83 -11.13
C ALA A 74 -3.07 -7.59 -11.54
N SER A 75 -4.40 -7.67 -11.46
CA SER A 75 -5.24 -6.49 -11.59
C SER A 75 -5.09 -5.66 -10.34
N ILE A 76 -4.60 -4.45 -10.46
CA ILE A 76 -4.33 -3.57 -9.34
C ILE A 76 -5.05 -2.25 -9.51
N ASN A 77 -5.77 -1.87 -8.47
CA ASN A 77 -6.30 -0.52 -8.34
C ASN A 77 -5.38 0.22 -7.36
N VAL A 78 -4.72 1.26 -7.82
CA VAL A 78 -3.77 2.03 -7.02
C VAL A 78 -4.45 3.23 -6.43
N VAL A 79 -4.21 3.44 -5.14
CA VAL A 79 -4.78 4.57 -4.40
C VAL A 79 -3.69 5.57 -4.08
#